data_60e763abb0c281d27d060f4a3deddd9b
#
_entry.id   60e763abb0c281d27d060f4a3deddd9b
#
_cell.length_a   1.000
_cell.length_b   1.000
_cell.length_c   1.000
_cell.angle_alpha   90.00
_cell.angle_beta   90.00
_cell.angle_gamma   90.00
#
_symmetry.space_group_name_H-M   'P 1'
#
loop_
_entity.id
_entity.type
_entity.pdbx_description
1 polymer ?
#
loop_
_entity_poly.entity_id
_entity_poly.type
_entity_poly.pdbx_seq_one_letter_code
_entity_poly.pdbx_strand_id
1 'polypeptide(L)'
;TRRVWKAIVPLALAILFVAFLFGGVLTVRNIRVTGNVRISAEEIIRLSKLKLGQSSLINEKEISNRIEQNPYLICRMVSLESFDTICIEVKERQEVTFLTTSGIGVITDAHGYVLRTVQNANESHPELVRVQGLSVKKTIIGQKLIANQQKQLDAVTEVLLQLTVMGGLDQIAVLDVSSLDRIRMQTMDGMEIVLGDSSLLHEKLRAFLIVRTELSAMGKTGGTL
;
A
#
# COMPACT_ATOMS: atom_id res chain seq x y z
N THR A 1 -4.95 41.18 52.48
CA THR A 1 -5.76 39.94 52.26
C THR A 1 -6.67 39.98 51.01
N ARG A 2 -7.41 41.06 50.77
CA ARG A 2 -8.30 41.20 49.59
C ARG A 2 -7.61 41.15 48.23
N ARG A 3 -6.32 41.57 48.10
CA ARG A 3 -5.55 41.56 46.84
C ARG A 3 -5.14 40.15 46.42
N VAL A 4 -4.84 39.28 47.36
CA VAL A 4 -4.40 37.88 47.12
C VAL A 4 -5.57 37.04 46.58
N TRP A 5 -6.78 37.24 47.14
CA TRP A 5 -8.00 36.56 46.66
C TRP A 5 -8.35 36.89 45.21
N LYS A 6 -8.08 38.15 44.77
CA LYS A 6 -8.31 38.57 43.36
C LYS A 6 -7.41 37.84 42.36
N ALA A 7 -6.27 37.31 42.80
CA ALA A 7 -5.39 36.49 41.95
C ALA A 7 -5.63 35.00 42.09
N ILE A 8 -5.95 34.50 43.30
CA ILE A 8 -6.16 33.09 43.58
C ILE A 8 -7.45 32.58 42.92
N VAL A 9 -8.53 33.33 42.98
CA VAL A 9 -9.86 32.90 42.43
C VAL A 9 -9.79 32.68 40.91
N PRO A 10 -9.27 33.61 40.06
CA PRO A 10 -9.17 33.34 38.63
C PRO A 10 -8.17 32.23 38.30
N LEU A 11 -7.07 32.08 39.07
CA LEU A 11 -6.14 30.95 38.90
C LEU A 11 -6.80 29.62 39.21
N ALA A 12 -7.56 29.53 40.31
CA ALA A 12 -8.30 28.31 40.66
C ALA A 12 -9.38 27.95 39.62
N LEU A 13 -10.09 28.96 39.09
CA LEU A 13 -11.06 28.77 38.01
C LEU A 13 -10.40 28.32 36.72
N ALA A 14 -9.20 28.87 36.39
CA ALA A 14 -8.42 28.43 35.23
C ALA A 14 -7.95 26.98 35.38
N ILE A 15 -7.49 26.58 36.57
CA ILE A 15 -7.08 25.19 36.87
C ILE A 15 -8.30 24.25 36.77
N LEU A 16 -9.45 24.63 37.35
CA LEU A 16 -10.70 23.86 37.26
C LEU A 16 -11.22 23.75 35.83
N PHE A 17 -11.10 24.81 35.04
CA PHE A 17 -11.47 24.82 33.62
C PHE A 17 -10.55 23.89 32.82
N VAL A 18 -9.23 23.95 33.04
CA VAL A 18 -8.27 23.04 32.42
C VAL A 18 -8.55 21.60 32.84
N ALA A 19 -8.77 21.33 34.14
CA ALA A 19 -9.11 19.99 34.64
C ALA A 19 -10.43 19.47 34.04
N PHE A 20 -11.43 20.34 33.84
CA PHE A 20 -12.70 20.01 33.17
C PHE A 20 -12.47 19.64 31.70
N LEU A 21 -11.64 20.42 30.98
CA LEU A 21 -11.29 20.12 29.59
C LEU A 21 -10.56 18.76 29.45
N PHE A 22 -9.63 18.47 30.35
CA PHE A 22 -8.88 17.21 30.34
C PHE A 22 -9.64 16.03 30.93
N GLY A 23 -10.56 16.26 31.84
CA GLY A 23 -11.25 15.20 32.59
C GLY A 23 -12.55 14.67 31.94
N GLY A 24 -13.14 15.39 30.98
CA GLY A 24 -14.46 14.99 30.46
C GLY A 24 -14.75 15.34 29.01
N VAL A 25 -14.18 16.42 28.50
CA VAL A 25 -14.53 16.94 27.15
C VAL A 25 -13.59 16.39 26.09
N LEU A 26 -12.31 16.16 26.42
CA LEU A 26 -11.28 15.70 25.49
C LEU A 26 -11.02 14.19 25.67
N THR A 27 -12.06 13.37 25.68
CA THR A 27 -11.93 11.91 25.77
C THR A 27 -12.51 11.25 24.54
N VAL A 28 -11.80 10.26 24.01
CA VAL A 28 -12.21 9.46 22.84
C VAL A 28 -13.44 8.63 23.20
N ARG A 29 -14.57 8.90 22.57
CA ARG A 29 -15.81 8.11 22.69
C ARG A 29 -16.06 7.25 21.47
N ASN A 30 -15.60 7.71 20.30
CA ASN A 30 -15.78 7.00 19.06
C ASN A 30 -14.47 6.93 18.27
N ILE A 31 -14.28 5.80 17.59
CA ILE A 31 -13.19 5.62 16.63
C ILE A 31 -13.84 5.15 15.33
N ARG A 32 -13.70 5.94 14.28
CA ARG A 32 -14.21 5.62 12.96
C ARG A 32 -13.07 5.19 12.07
N VAL A 33 -13.22 4.07 11.36
CA VAL A 33 -12.27 3.59 10.36
C VAL A 33 -12.94 3.66 9.01
N THR A 34 -12.21 4.16 8.00
CA THR A 34 -12.68 4.26 6.62
C THR A 34 -11.61 3.77 5.64
N GLY A 35 -12.04 3.32 4.46
CA GLY A 35 -11.14 2.86 3.38
C GLY A 35 -10.65 1.42 3.52
N ASN A 36 -11.03 0.71 4.58
CA ASN A 36 -10.78 -0.72 4.75
C ASN A 36 -11.76 -1.55 3.91
N VAL A 37 -11.29 -2.69 3.38
CA VAL A 37 -12.07 -3.60 2.52
C VAL A 37 -12.00 -5.04 3.04
N ARG A 38 -10.79 -5.59 3.23
CA ARG A 38 -10.54 -6.97 3.68
C ARG A 38 -10.23 -7.03 5.17
N ILE A 39 -9.54 -6.01 5.68
CA ILE A 39 -9.12 -5.94 7.08
C ILE A 39 -10.24 -5.24 7.87
N SER A 40 -10.69 -5.87 8.96
CA SER A 40 -11.81 -5.32 9.74
C SER A 40 -11.43 -4.02 10.47
N ALA A 41 -12.43 -3.17 10.71
CA ALA A 41 -12.23 -1.93 11.47
C ALA A 41 -11.71 -2.21 12.88
N GLU A 42 -12.18 -3.28 13.53
CA GLU A 42 -11.75 -3.72 14.86
C GLU A 42 -10.26 -4.07 14.89
N GLU A 43 -9.76 -4.73 13.84
CA GLU A 43 -8.34 -5.05 13.72
C GLU A 43 -7.49 -3.79 13.57
N ILE A 44 -7.92 -2.83 12.75
CA ILE A 44 -7.22 -1.55 12.55
C ILE A 44 -7.21 -0.74 13.85
N ILE A 45 -8.33 -0.70 14.59
CA ILE A 45 -8.41 -0.08 15.91
C ILE A 45 -7.45 -0.76 16.89
N ARG A 46 -7.39 -2.09 16.88
CA ARG A 46 -6.44 -2.85 17.71
C ARG A 46 -4.99 -2.51 17.40
N LEU A 47 -4.62 -2.44 16.12
CA LEU A 47 -3.28 -2.06 15.66
C LEU A 47 -2.93 -0.63 16.10
N SER A 48 -3.86 0.30 16.01
CA SER A 48 -3.68 1.69 16.42
C SER A 48 -3.37 1.84 17.92
N LYS A 49 -3.75 0.84 18.75
CA LYS A 49 -3.73 0.85 20.21
C LYS A 49 -4.56 1.97 20.86
N LEU A 50 -5.47 2.56 20.10
CA LEU A 50 -6.41 3.53 20.64
C LEU A 50 -7.44 2.83 21.54
N LYS A 51 -7.84 3.52 22.63
CA LYS A 51 -8.84 3.02 23.58
C LYS A 51 -9.91 4.07 23.80
N LEU A 52 -11.14 3.63 23.93
CA LEU A 52 -12.22 4.50 24.37
C LEU A 52 -11.94 5.00 25.80
N GLY A 53 -12.29 6.24 26.08
CA GLY A 53 -12.03 6.88 27.37
C GLY A 53 -10.64 7.49 27.55
N GLN A 54 -9.71 7.28 26.62
CA GLN A 54 -8.41 7.95 26.68
C GLN A 54 -8.52 9.42 26.23
N SER A 55 -7.48 10.21 26.48
CA SER A 55 -7.40 11.58 25.95
C SER A 55 -7.46 11.59 24.41
N SER A 56 -8.23 12.52 23.86
CA SER A 56 -8.28 12.77 22.41
C SER A 56 -7.05 13.53 21.88
N LEU A 57 -6.14 13.98 22.76
CA LEU A 57 -4.84 14.49 22.37
C LEU A 57 -3.95 13.31 21.96
N ILE A 58 -3.91 13.03 20.67
CA ILE A 58 -3.24 11.87 20.09
C ILE A 58 -1.97 12.26 19.34
N ASN A 59 -1.03 11.34 19.26
CA ASN A 59 0.10 11.43 18.35
C ASN A 59 -0.25 10.68 17.05
N GLU A 60 -0.75 11.41 16.05
CA GLU A 60 -1.20 10.86 14.76
C GLU A 60 -0.12 10.04 14.06
N LYS A 61 1.13 10.54 14.07
CA LYS A 61 2.27 9.85 13.44
C LYS A 61 2.58 8.50 14.11
N GLU A 62 2.47 8.44 15.42
CA GLU A 62 2.71 7.20 16.15
C GLU A 62 1.61 6.16 15.87
N ILE A 63 0.36 6.61 15.80
CA ILE A 63 -0.78 5.76 15.45
C ILE A 63 -0.63 5.25 14.01
N SER A 64 -0.31 6.11 13.06
CA SER A 64 -0.04 5.75 11.67
C SER A 64 1.06 4.68 11.58
N ASN A 65 2.19 4.90 12.24
CA ASN A 65 3.29 3.94 12.25
C ASN A 65 2.89 2.57 12.84
N ARG A 66 2.02 2.54 13.85
CA ARG A 66 1.51 1.29 14.43
C ARG A 66 0.60 0.54 13.45
N ILE A 67 -0.29 1.25 12.77
CA ILE A 67 -1.18 0.67 11.76
C ILE A 67 -0.37 0.09 10.60
N GLU A 68 0.65 0.81 10.14
CA GLU A 68 1.53 0.41 9.04
C GLU A 68 2.53 -0.70 9.40
N GLN A 69 2.56 -1.18 10.66
CA GLN A 69 3.21 -2.45 11.00
C GLN A 69 2.55 -3.64 10.30
N ASN A 70 1.26 -3.54 9.95
CA ASN A 70 0.65 -4.47 9.02
C ASN A 70 1.04 -4.09 7.58
N PRO A 71 1.78 -4.94 6.85
CA PRO A 71 2.31 -4.62 5.52
C PRO A 71 1.22 -4.33 4.48
N TYR A 72 0.00 -4.78 4.73
CA TYR A 72 -1.15 -4.54 3.85
C TYR A 72 -1.82 -3.19 4.06
N LEU A 73 -1.49 -2.44 5.11
CA LEU A 73 -2.13 -1.17 5.43
C LEU A 73 -1.25 0.03 5.08
N ILE A 74 -1.87 1.04 4.50
CA ILE A 74 -1.34 2.39 4.34
C ILE A 74 -2.26 3.29 5.15
N CYS A 75 -1.75 3.94 6.17
CA CYS A 75 -2.49 4.94 6.92
C CYS A 75 -2.45 6.27 6.16
N ARG A 76 -3.59 6.68 5.60
CA ARG A 76 -3.72 7.93 4.85
C ARG A 76 -3.80 9.13 5.77
N MET A 77 -4.61 9.01 6.80
CA MET A 77 -4.84 10.08 7.75
C MET A 77 -5.31 9.51 9.09
N VAL A 78 -4.86 10.11 10.16
CA VAL A 78 -5.43 9.98 11.49
C VAL A 78 -5.76 11.39 11.93
N SER A 79 -7.01 11.66 12.24
CA SER A 79 -7.45 13.02 12.59
C SER A 79 -8.52 13.00 13.67
N LEU A 80 -8.64 14.09 14.39
CA LEU A 80 -9.75 14.34 15.30
C LEU A 80 -10.90 14.93 14.48
N GLU A 81 -11.93 14.12 14.21
CA GLU A 81 -13.13 14.56 13.47
C GLU A 81 -14.02 15.47 14.34
N SER A 82 -14.07 15.18 15.62
CA SER A 82 -14.69 16.01 16.65
C SER A 82 -13.93 15.85 17.98
N PHE A 83 -14.26 16.61 19.00
CA PHE A 83 -13.53 16.58 20.28
C PHE A 83 -13.52 15.18 20.96
N ASP A 84 -14.37 14.25 20.53
CA ASP A 84 -14.51 12.91 21.10
C ASP A 84 -14.42 11.78 20.07
N THR A 85 -14.23 12.10 18.79
CA THR A 85 -14.21 11.12 17.68
C THR A 85 -12.92 11.20 16.90
N ILE A 86 -12.19 10.09 16.84
CA ILE A 86 -10.99 9.94 15.99
C ILE A 86 -11.40 9.24 14.70
N CYS A 87 -11.01 9.80 13.56
CA CYS A 87 -11.12 9.19 12.25
C CYS A 87 -9.77 8.64 11.81
N ILE A 88 -9.76 7.37 11.37
CA ILE A 88 -8.61 6.68 10.78
C ILE A 88 -8.97 6.34 9.34
N GLU A 89 -8.30 6.97 8.39
CA GLU A 89 -8.43 6.64 6.98
C GLU A 89 -7.27 5.76 6.55
N VAL A 90 -7.59 4.59 6.01
CA VAL A 90 -6.61 3.63 5.51
C VAL A 90 -6.86 3.31 4.03
N LYS A 91 -5.82 2.80 3.38
CA LYS A 91 -5.89 2.14 2.09
C LYS A 91 -5.22 0.79 2.21
N GLU A 92 -5.84 -0.25 1.65
CA GLU A 92 -5.24 -1.57 1.62
C GLU A 92 -4.35 -1.76 0.39
N ARG A 93 -3.18 -2.39 0.58
CA ARG A 93 -2.31 -2.85 -0.50
C ARG A 93 -2.85 -4.16 -1.05
N GLN A 94 -2.72 -4.34 -2.35
CA GLN A 94 -3.08 -5.58 -3.04
C GLN A 94 -1.82 -6.34 -3.42
N GLU A 95 -1.86 -7.66 -3.34
CA GLU A 95 -0.84 -8.52 -3.90
C GLU A 95 -0.88 -8.41 -5.43
N VAL A 96 0.25 -8.14 -6.04
CA VAL A 96 0.35 -7.91 -7.48
C VAL A 96 1.42 -8.78 -8.10
N THR A 97 2.59 -8.90 -7.47
CA THR A 97 3.69 -9.65 -8.07
C THR A 97 4.15 -10.80 -7.20
N PHE A 98 4.65 -11.81 -7.88
CA PHE A 98 5.42 -12.91 -7.31
C PHE A 98 6.81 -12.92 -7.95
N LEU A 99 7.84 -12.91 -7.13
CA LEU A 99 9.22 -13.06 -7.57
C LEU A 99 9.97 -14.05 -6.69
N THR A 100 11.00 -14.67 -7.25
CA THR A 100 11.82 -15.65 -6.52
C THR A 100 13.19 -15.06 -6.23
N THR A 101 13.62 -15.14 -4.97
CA THR A 101 14.98 -14.74 -4.57
C THR A 101 15.50 -15.66 -3.46
N SER A 102 16.76 -16.08 -3.56
CA SER A 102 17.41 -16.93 -2.55
C SER A 102 16.60 -18.18 -2.13
N GLY A 103 15.83 -18.76 -3.05
CA GLY A 103 15.05 -19.98 -2.80
C GLY A 103 13.69 -19.74 -2.13
N ILE A 104 13.31 -18.48 -1.86
CA ILE A 104 12.00 -18.12 -1.34
C ILE A 104 11.20 -17.33 -2.38
N GLY A 105 9.87 -17.41 -2.28
CA GLY A 105 8.97 -16.54 -3.01
C GLY A 105 8.70 -15.25 -2.23
N VAL A 106 8.62 -14.15 -2.93
CA VAL A 106 8.33 -12.82 -2.37
C VAL A 106 7.12 -12.25 -3.10
N ILE A 107 6.14 -11.81 -2.36
CA ILE A 107 4.92 -11.20 -2.88
C ILE A 107 4.94 -9.72 -2.55
N THR A 108 4.71 -8.88 -3.59
CA THR A 108 4.71 -7.42 -3.43
C THR A 108 3.46 -6.78 -4.01
N ASP A 109 3.21 -5.53 -3.61
CA ASP A 109 2.26 -4.66 -4.31
C ASP A 109 2.86 -4.09 -5.61
N ALA A 110 2.07 -3.32 -6.38
CA ALA A 110 2.51 -2.67 -7.61
C ALA A 110 3.65 -1.65 -7.41
N HIS A 111 3.85 -1.14 -6.20
CA HIS A 111 4.92 -0.20 -5.86
C HIS A 111 6.20 -0.89 -5.39
N GLY A 112 6.21 -2.23 -5.32
CA GLY A 112 7.33 -3.03 -4.85
C GLY A 112 7.45 -3.12 -3.33
N TYR A 113 6.38 -2.84 -2.56
CA TYR A 113 6.37 -3.11 -1.13
C TYR A 113 6.15 -4.59 -0.87
N VAL A 114 7.01 -5.20 -0.04
CA VAL A 114 6.94 -6.61 0.33
C VAL A 114 5.78 -6.82 1.30
N LEU A 115 4.81 -7.62 0.90
CA LEU A 115 3.63 -7.91 1.71
C LEU A 115 3.82 -9.19 2.53
N ARG A 116 4.33 -10.23 1.89
CA ARG A 116 4.67 -11.50 2.56
C ARG A 116 5.72 -12.27 1.78
N THR A 117 6.26 -13.31 2.41
CA THR A 117 7.16 -14.27 1.79
C THR A 117 6.57 -15.67 1.87
N VAL A 118 6.88 -16.52 0.88
CA VAL A 118 6.51 -17.93 0.85
C VAL A 118 7.76 -18.80 0.82
N GLN A 119 7.75 -19.87 1.59
CA GLN A 119 8.92 -20.76 1.76
C GLN A 119 9.25 -21.53 0.48
N ASN A 120 8.24 -21.87 -0.30
CA ASN A 120 8.42 -22.61 -1.54
C ASN A 120 8.42 -21.65 -2.74
N ALA A 121 9.62 -21.40 -3.28
CA ALA A 121 9.80 -20.57 -4.47
C ALA A 121 9.09 -21.11 -5.74
N ASN A 122 8.73 -22.39 -5.75
CA ASN A 122 8.02 -23.05 -6.86
C ASN A 122 6.51 -23.05 -6.66
N GLU A 123 6.00 -22.46 -5.59
CA GLU A 123 4.56 -22.32 -5.39
C GLU A 123 3.94 -21.52 -6.54
N SER A 124 2.82 -22.04 -7.06
CA SER A 124 2.13 -21.40 -8.18
C SER A 124 1.19 -20.33 -7.64
N HIS A 125 1.37 -19.13 -8.13
CA HIS A 125 0.49 -17.99 -7.88
C HIS A 125 0.01 -17.44 -9.24
N PRO A 126 -0.92 -18.15 -9.91
CA PRO A 126 -1.37 -17.77 -11.25
C PRO A 126 -2.11 -16.42 -11.28
N GLU A 127 -2.61 -15.98 -10.12
CA GLU A 127 -3.27 -14.69 -9.95
C GLU A 127 -2.31 -13.49 -9.88
N LEU A 128 -1.00 -13.75 -9.75
CA LEU A 128 0.02 -12.72 -9.59
C LEU A 128 0.94 -12.65 -10.81
N VAL A 129 1.38 -11.45 -11.16
CA VAL A 129 2.39 -11.27 -12.20
C VAL A 129 3.74 -11.81 -11.72
N ARG A 130 4.27 -12.81 -12.41
CA ARG A 130 5.60 -13.35 -12.13
C ARG A 130 6.66 -12.41 -12.69
N VAL A 131 7.47 -11.81 -11.81
CA VAL A 131 8.59 -10.96 -12.23
C VAL A 131 9.85 -11.80 -12.39
N GLN A 132 10.48 -11.70 -13.58
CA GLN A 132 11.73 -12.37 -13.93
C GLN A 132 12.84 -11.36 -14.21
N GLY A 133 14.08 -11.78 -13.99
CA GLY A 133 15.26 -10.96 -14.25
C GLY A 133 15.57 -9.88 -13.20
N LEU A 134 14.72 -9.70 -12.20
CA LEU A 134 14.95 -8.76 -11.11
C LEU A 134 15.84 -9.39 -10.04
N SER A 135 17.08 -8.89 -9.91
CA SER A 135 18.00 -9.33 -8.86
C SER A 135 17.77 -8.52 -7.58
N VAL A 136 17.35 -9.21 -6.52
CA VAL A 136 16.98 -8.60 -5.24
C VAL A 136 18.16 -8.62 -4.28
N LYS A 137 18.46 -7.46 -3.67
CA LYS A 137 19.51 -7.28 -2.67
C LYS A 137 18.97 -7.49 -1.25
N LYS A 138 17.77 -7.00 -0.96
CA LYS A 138 17.17 -7.05 0.38
C LYS A 138 15.66 -7.12 0.31
N THR A 139 15.11 -7.98 1.15
CA THR A 139 13.67 -8.22 1.31
C THR A 139 13.30 -8.10 2.77
N ILE A 140 12.48 -7.11 3.11
CA ILE A 140 11.92 -6.93 4.45
C ILE A 140 10.43 -6.72 4.31
N ILE A 141 9.63 -7.53 4.98
CA ILE A 141 8.17 -7.40 5.00
C ILE A 141 7.78 -6.01 5.51
N GLY A 142 6.85 -5.35 4.84
CA GLY A 142 6.40 -3.99 5.13
C GLY A 142 7.30 -2.88 4.57
N GLN A 143 8.41 -3.22 3.89
CA GLN A 143 9.30 -2.24 3.28
C GLN A 143 9.36 -2.40 1.75
N LYS A 144 9.77 -1.33 1.08
CA LYS A 144 10.03 -1.40 -0.36
C LYS A 144 11.22 -2.30 -0.62
N LEU A 145 11.09 -3.19 -1.60
CA LEU A 145 12.12 -4.09 -2.05
C LEU A 145 13.36 -3.31 -2.52
N ILE A 146 14.54 -3.79 -2.19
CA ILE A 146 15.80 -3.21 -2.67
C ILE A 146 16.41 -4.15 -3.70
N ALA A 147 16.52 -3.68 -4.93
CA ALA A 147 17.14 -4.41 -6.02
C ALA A 147 18.66 -4.12 -6.12
N ASN A 148 19.41 -5.04 -6.72
CA ASN A 148 20.81 -4.79 -7.05
C ASN A 148 20.96 -3.73 -8.15
N GLN A 149 20.01 -3.70 -9.07
CA GLN A 149 19.88 -2.66 -10.10
C GLN A 149 18.55 -1.93 -9.92
N GLN A 150 18.62 -0.71 -9.39
CA GLN A 150 17.41 0.07 -9.10
C GLN A 150 16.57 0.34 -10.34
N LYS A 151 17.20 0.56 -11.49
CA LYS A 151 16.51 0.78 -12.77
C LYS A 151 15.59 -0.37 -13.18
N GLN A 152 15.95 -1.63 -12.85
CA GLN A 152 15.08 -2.78 -13.12
C GLN A 152 13.82 -2.73 -12.25
N LEU A 153 13.97 -2.41 -10.96
CA LEU A 153 12.83 -2.27 -10.04
C LEU A 153 11.92 -1.10 -10.45
N ASP A 154 12.52 0.00 -10.89
CA ASP A 154 11.77 1.17 -11.38
C ASP A 154 10.96 0.81 -12.62
N ALA A 155 11.56 0.09 -13.58
CA ALA A 155 10.85 -0.39 -14.77
C ALA A 155 9.70 -1.34 -14.42
N VAL A 156 9.91 -2.31 -13.52
CA VAL A 156 8.84 -3.18 -13.02
C VAL A 156 7.71 -2.37 -12.43
N THR A 157 8.03 -1.46 -11.51
CA THR A 157 7.04 -0.64 -10.82
C THR A 157 6.25 0.22 -11.81
N GLU A 158 6.91 0.82 -12.78
CA GLU A 158 6.27 1.67 -13.77
C GLU A 158 5.31 0.87 -14.67
N VAL A 159 5.74 -0.28 -15.21
CA VAL A 159 4.87 -1.17 -16.00
C VAL A 159 3.63 -1.58 -15.21
N LEU A 160 3.81 -2.05 -13.98
CA LEU A 160 2.70 -2.53 -13.16
C LEU A 160 1.71 -1.42 -12.80
N LEU A 161 2.21 -0.23 -12.44
CA LEU A 161 1.36 0.90 -12.11
C LEU A 161 0.55 1.37 -13.32
N GLN A 162 1.17 1.47 -14.49
CA GLN A 162 0.47 1.86 -15.71
C GLN A 162 -0.59 0.83 -16.10
N LEU A 163 -0.26 -0.47 -16.06
CA LEU A 163 -1.22 -1.54 -16.31
C LEU A 163 -2.38 -1.53 -15.30
N THR A 164 -2.09 -1.23 -14.03
CA THR A 164 -3.14 -1.10 -12.99
C THR A 164 -4.11 0.03 -13.33
N VAL A 165 -3.58 1.20 -13.73
CA VAL A 165 -4.41 2.37 -14.09
C VAL A 165 -5.21 2.13 -15.37
N MET A 166 -4.63 1.41 -16.34
CA MET A 166 -5.27 1.10 -17.63
C MET A 166 -6.24 -0.10 -17.55
N GLY A 167 -6.27 -0.86 -16.44
CA GLY A 167 -7.12 -2.04 -16.29
C GLY A 167 -6.63 -3.26 -17.07
N GLY A 168 -5.32 -3.37 -17.34
CA GLY A 168 -4.73 -4.49 -18.08
C GLY A 168 -3.86 -5.43 -17.25
N LEU A 169 -3.75 -5.20 -15.96
CA LEU A 169 -2.84 -5.96 -15.08
C LEU A 169 -3.23 -7.45 -14.97
N ASP A 170 -4.51 -7.74 -14.91
CA ASP A 170 -5.10 -9.07 -14.83
C ASP A 170 -4.85 -9.96 -16.07
N GLN A 171 -4.41 -9.35 -17.17
CA GLN A 171 -4.08 -10.06 -18.40
C GLN A 171 -2.63 -10.56 -18.44
N ILE A 172 -1.77 -10.13 -17.51
CA ILE A 172 -0.33 -10.37 -17.54
C ILE A 172 0.06 -11.49 -16.58
N ALA A 173 0.71 -12.52 -17.11
CA ALA A 173 1.25 -13.66 -16.35
C ALA A 173 2.71 -13.42 -15.94
N VAL A 174 3.54 -12.88 -16.86
CA VAL A 174 4.98 -12.72 -16.65
C VAL A 174 5.43 -11.33 -17.09
N LEU A 175 6.33 -10.73 -16.32
CA LEU A 175 7.07 -9.53 -16.68
C LEU A 175 8.56 -9.84 -16.54
N ASP A 176 9.30 -9.79 -17.64
CA ASP A 176 10.73 -10.06 -17.72
C ASP A 176 11.51 -8.76 -17.92
N VAL A 177 12.33 -8.41 -16.93
CA VAL A 177 13.22 -7.24 -16.92
C VAL A 177 14.70 -7.65 -16.90
N SER A 178 15.03 -8.83 -17.38
CA SER A 178 16.41 -9.32 -17.46
C SER A 178 17.30 -8.37 -18.29
N SER A 179 16.73 -7.73 -19.32
CA SER A 179 17.36 -6.67 -20.10
C SER A 179 16.47 -5.45 -20.15
N LEU A 180 16.99 -4.28 -19.75
CA LEU A 180 16.25 -3.02 -19.81
C LEU A 180 16.04 -2.48 -21.23
N ASP A 181 16.82 -2.95 -22.19
CA ASP A 181 16.65 -2.61 -23.61
C ASP A 181 15.66 -3.53 -24.31
N ARG A 182 15.21 -4.59 -23.62
CA ARG A 182 14.27 -5.57 -24.15
C ARG A 182 13.35 -6.11 -23.05
N ILE A 183 12.56 -5.23 -22.46
CA ILE A 183 11.51 -5.60 -21.50
C ILE A 183 10.45 -6.42 -22.24
N ARG A 184 10.04 -7.55 -21.66
CA ARG A 184 9.06 -8.45 -22.24
C ARG A 184 7.95 -8.73 -21.22
N MET A 185 6.77 -8.97 -21.76
CA MET A 185 5.63 -9.46 -20.98
C MET A 185 5.06 -10.70 -21.66
N GLN A 186 4.42 -11.54 -20.86
CA GLN A 186 3.61 -12.64 -21.36
C GLN A 186 2.21 -12.53 -20.76
N THR A 187 1.20 -12.68 -21.61
CA THR A 187 -0.19 -12.71 -21.16
C THR A 187 -0.57 -14.06 -20.58
N MET A 188 -1.70 -14.12 -19.88
CA MET A 188 -2.27 -15.35 -19.30
C MET A 188 -2.56 -16.42 -20.35
N ASP A 189 -2.85 -16.04 -21.58
CA ASP A 189 -3.11 -16.93 -22.73
C ASP A 189 -1.85 -17.22 -23.58
N GLY A 190 -0.67 -16.84 -23.09
CA GLY A 190 0.63 -17.20 -23.66
C GLY A 190 1.14 -16.29 -24.78
N MET A 191 0.50 -15.13 -25.05
CA MET A 191 1.01 -14.16 -26.03
C MET A 191 2.25 -13.46 -25.46
N GLU A 192 3.33 -13.37 -26.24
CA GLU A 192 4.54 -12.62 -25.90
C GLU A 192 4.45 -11.18 -26.43
N ILE A 193 4.76 -10.21 -25.58
CA ILE A 193 4.82 -8.79 -25.91
C ILE A 193 6.22 -8.28 -25.68
N VAL A 194 6.82 -7.66 -26.70
CA VAL A 194 8.15 -7.06 -26.63
C VAL A 194 7.98 -5.55 -26.52
N LEU A 195 8.11 -5.02 -25.31
CA LEU A 195 8.04 -3.57 -25.06
C LEU A 195 9.31 -2.82 -25.47
N GLY A 196 10.45 -3.54 -25.58
CA GLY A 196 11.76 -2.90 -25.79
C GLY A 196 12.24 -2.19 -24.52
N ASP A 197 12.73 -0.98 -24.66
CA ASP A 197 13.15 -0.16 -23.52
C ASP A 197 11.98 0.50 -22.79
N SER A 198 12.27 1.19 -21.67
CA SER A 198 11.27 1.89 -20.86
C SER A 198 10.83 3.24 -21.44
N SER A 199 11.31 3.64 -22.63
CA SER A 199 10.85 4.87 -23.27
C SER A 199 9.43 4.72 -23.79
N LEU A 200 8.63 5.78 -23.76
CA LEU A 200 7.24 5.80 -24.25
C LEU A 200 6.40 4.62 -23.74
N LEU A 201 6.63 4.20 -22.51
CA LEU A 201 6.02 2.99 -21.94
C LEU A 201 4.49 3.10 -21.90
N HIS A 202 3.96 4.29 -21.62
CA HIS A 202 2.52 4.54 -21.62
C HIS A 202 1.88 4.27 -23.00
N GLU A 203 2.49 4.78 -24.06
CA GLU A 203 2.01 4.59 -25.43
C GLU A 203 2.10 3.13 -25.87
N LYS A 204 3.19 2.45 -25.52
CA LYS A 204 3.40 1.03 -25.85
C LYS A 204 2.36 0.15 -25.13
N LEU A 205 2.13 0.37 -23.84
CA LEU A 205 1.13 -0.38 -23.09
C LEU A 205 -0.30 -0.09 -23.56
N ARG A 206 -0.61 1.15 -23.91
CA ARG A 206 -1.89 1.52 -24.50
C ARG A 206 -2.10 0.84 -25.86
N ALA A 207 -1.09 0.85 -26.72
CA ALA A 207 -1.16 0.16 -28.03
C ALA A 207 -1.37 -1.35 -27.84
N PHE A 208 -0.63 -1.97 -26.90
CA PHE A 208 -0.82 -3.38 -26.55
C PHE A 208 -2.28 -3.67 -26.16
N LEU A 209 -2.87 -2.90 -25.24
CA LEU A 209 -4.25 -3.15 -24.79
C LEU A 209 -5.29 -3.00 -25.91
N ILE A 210 -5.10 -2.04 -26.82
CA ILE A 210 -5.98 -1.87 -28.00
C ILE A 210 -5.88 -3.09 -28.92
N VAL A 211 -4.66 -3.45 -29.34
CA VAL A 211 -4.42 -4.60 -30.23
C VAL A 211 -4.91 -5.90 -29.59
N ARG A 212 -4.68 -6.06 -28.29
CA ARG A 212 -5.15 -7.22 -27.54
C ARG A 212 -6.67 -7.37 -27.56
N THR A 213 -7.39 -6.26 -27.40
CA THR A 213 -8.86 -6.25 -27.47
C THR A 213 -9.35 -6.69 -28.85
N GLU A 214 -8.73 -6.19 -29.91
CA GLU A 214 -9.07 -6.56 -31.28
C GLU A 214 -8.77 -8.04 -31.60
N LEU A 215 -7.60 -8.53 -31.20
CA LEU A 215 -7.21 -9.94 -31.37
C LEU A 215 -8.16 -10.88 -30.62
N SER A 216 -8.55 -10.53 -29.39
CA SER A 216 -9.54 -11.29 -28.62
C SER A 216 -10.90 -11.34 -29.32
N ALA A 217 -11.35 -10.22 -29.90
CA ALA A 217 -12.60 -10.17 -30.67
C ALA A 217 -12.56 -11.04 -31.94
N MET A 218 -11.36 -11.26 -32.51
CA MET A 218 -11.14 -12.15 -33.65
C MET A 218 -10.90 -13.62 -33.25
N GLY A 219 -10.95 -13.95 -31.95
CA GLY A 219 -10.67 -15.31 -31.44
C GLY A 219 -9.22 -15.75 -31.58
N LYS A 220 -8.28 -14.82 -31.78
CA LYS A 220 -6.85 -15.11 -31.90
C LYS A 220 -6.18 -15.06 -30.52
N THR A 221 -5.57 -16.17 -30.10
CA THR A 221 -4.81 -16.31 -28.88
C THR A 221 -3.40 -16.76 -29.21
N GLY A 222 -2.39 -16.23 -28.49
CA GLY A 222 -0.98 -16.56 -28.70
C GLY A 222 -0.33 -15.79 -29.85
N GLY A 223 1.00 -15.86 -29.94
CA GLY A 223 1.83 -15.13 -30.89
C GLY A 223 2.73 -14.12 -30.21
N THR A 224 3.41 -13.31 -31.03
CA THR A 224 4.31 -12.23 -30.56
C THR A 224 3.82 -10.89 -31.10
N LEU A 225 3.78 -9.89 -30.26
CA LEU A 225 3.50 -8.48 -30.55
C LEU A 225 4.73 -7.62 -30.32
#